data_6e17e13c73cf765df94a9aef6765cb88
#
_entry.id   6e17e13c73cf765df94a9aef6765cb88
#
_cell.length_a   1.000
_cell.length_b   1.000
_cell.length_c   1.000
_cell.angle_alpha   90.00
_cell.angle_beta   90.00
_cell.angle_gamma   90.00
#
_symmetry.space_group_name_H-M   'P 1'
#
loop_
_entity.id
_entity.type
_entity.pdbx_description
1 polymer ?
#
loop_
_entity_poly.entity_id
_entity_poly.type
_entity_poly.pdbx_seq_one_letter_code
_entity_poly.pdbx_strand_id
1 'polypeptide(L)'
;MCIRDRYDIYHSYEGVNNIKVINDHAGISPVEVSEDILDLLEFSLKEYELTKGGVHVGMGSVLSIWHDYREMALGESKFPMVPSMDELESAAKHMNIQDIHLDRQAGTVFLADPEMRLDVGAVAKGYTAQRLADTLREAGVTNALLSLGGNVVTIGARGDGKPWRVGIQNPDLGAENPYIQVVDLTDMCLVTSGTYQRFYEVDGKRYHHIINPELLMPWNEYQSVTILSPDSGEADALSTAVFNMKLEDGLSLIESLDKTEALWILPDGSQIESSGFRAYTEEGR
;
A
#
# COMPACT_ATOMS: atom_id res chain seq x y z
N MET A 1 16.03 -1.41 16.96
CA MET A 1 14.61 -1.86 16.90
C MET A 1 14.22 -1.94 15.43
N CYS A 2 13.66 -3.06 15.00
CA CYS A 2 13.29 -3.26 13.59
C CYS A 2 12.02 -2.47 13.27
N ILE A 3 11.95 -1.79 12.10
CA ILE A 3 10.74 -1.11 11.62
C ILE A 3 9.56 -2.10 11.54
N ARG A 4 9.84 -3.34 11.17
CA ARG A 4 8.86 -4.42 11.18
C ARG A 4 8.16 -4.57 12.52
N ASP A 5 8.91 -4.51 13.63
CA ASP A 5 8.36 -4.73 14.97
C ASP A 5 7.36 -3.63 15.37
N ARG A 6 7.55 -2.40 14.88
CA ARG A 6 6.67 -1.24 15.15
C ARG A 6 5.37 -1.28 14.38
N TYR A 7 5.41 -1.75 13.13
CA TYR A 7 4.26 -1.73 12.22
C TYR A 7 3.56 -3.08 12.11
N ASP A 8 3.99 -4.09 12.90
CA ASP A 8 3.35 -5.41 12.92
C ASP A 8 1.94 -5.31 13.50
N ILE A 9 0.97 -5.85 12.76
CA ILE A 9 -0.45 -5.90 13.14
C ILE A 9 -0.85 -7.25 13.72
N TYR A 10 0.05 -8.25 13.69
CA TYR A 10 -0.23 -9.63 14.10
C TYR A 10 0.50 -10.04 15.38
N HIS A 11 1.72 -9.51 15.61
CA HIS A 11 2.55 -9.93 16.73
C HIS A 11 2.91 -8.76 17.61
N SER A 12 2.89 -8.98 18.93
CA SER A 12 3.43 -8.07 19.93
C SER A 12 4.87 -8.44 20.24
N TYR A 13 5.69 -7.44 20.58
CA TYR A 13 7.09 -7.58 20.93
C TYR A 13 7.34 -6.94 22.29
N GLU A 14 8.19 -7.56 23.10
CA GLU A 14 8.51 -7.06 24.45
C GLU A 14 9.09 -5.64 24.39
N GLY A 15 8.48 -4.72 25.13
CA GLY A 15 8.90 -3.32 25.19
C GLY A 15 8.55 -2.49 23.95
N VAL A 16 7.71 -2.98 23.05
CA VAL A 16 7.27 -2.26 21.84
C VAL A 16 5.76 -2.17 21.80
N ASN A 17 5.24 -0.94 21.93
CA ASN A 17 3.83 -0.66 21.66
C ASN A 17 3.67 -0.39 20.16
N ASN A 18 3.29 -1.44 19.42
CA ASN A 18 3.12 -1.41 17.98
C ASN A 18 1.63 -1.34 17.58
N ILE A 19 1.33 -1.45 16.28
CA ILE A 19 -0.04 -1.43 15.75
C ILE A 19 -0.90 -2.55 16.37
N LYS A 20 -0.32 -3.76 16.58
CA LYS A 20 -1.03 -4.86 17.26
C LYS A 20 -1.47 -4.47 18.68
N VAL A 21 -0.60 -3.81 19.46
CA VAL A 21 -0.92 -3.36 20.82
C VAL A 21 -2.01 -2.29 20.79
N ILE A 22 -1.99 -1.37 19.82
CA ILE A 22 -3.06 -0.38 19.64
C ILE A 22 -4.40 -1.10 19.36
N ASN A 23 -4.40 -2.07 18.45
CA ASN A 23 -5.59 -2.85 18.10
C ASN A 23 -6.14 -3.64 19.30
N ASP A 24 -5.28 -4.20 20.15
CA ASP A 24 -5.68 -4.95 21.34
C ASP A 24 -6.29 -4.07 22.45
N HIS A 25 -6.03 -2.75 22.41
CA HIS A 25 -6.55 -1.77 23.36
C HIS A 25 -7.70 -0.93 22.82
N ALA A 26 -8.24 -1.28 21.64
CA ALA A 26 -9.38 -0.60 21.04
C ALA A 26 -10.59 -0.59 22.01
N GLY A 27 -11.21 0.56 22.23
CA GLY A 27 -12.31 0.77 23.16
C GLY A 27 -11.92 0.66 24.66
N ILE A 28 -10.66 0.40 24.99
CA ILE A 28 -10.23 0.16 26.40
C ILE A 28 -9.47 1.37 26.94
N SER A 29 -8.36 1.74 26.30
CA SER A 29 -7.51 2.85 26.76
C SER A 29 -6.57 3.35 25.66
N PRO A 30 -6.13 4.63 25.74
CA PRO A 30 -5.03 5.12 24.90
C PRO A 30 -3.75 4.31 25.13
N VAL A 31 -3.00 4.10 24.03
CA VAL A 31 -1.70 3.41 24.02
C VAL A 31 -0.60 4.44 23.75
N GLU A 32 0.39 4.53 24.65
CA GLU A 32 1.59 5.33 24.42
C GLU A 32 2.44 4.67 23.31
N VAL A 33 2.85 5.46 22.30
CA VAL A 33 3.58 4.96 21.12
C VAL A 33 4.77 5.84 20.79
N SER A 34 5.67 5.34 19.94
CA SER A 34 6.79 6.14 19.43
C SER A 34 6.31 7.19 18.41
N GLU A 35 7.08 8.27 18.24
CA GLU A 35 6.83 9.29 17.20
C GLU A 35 6.68 8.69 15.79
N ASP A 36 7.48 7.67 15.46
CA ASP A 36 7.38 7.01 14.15
C ASP A 36 5.99 6.40 13.88
N ILE A 37 5.29 5.92 14.91
CA ILE A 37 3.93 5.39 14.77
C ILE A 37 2.93 6.52 14.60
N LEU A 38 3.06 7.61 15.38
CA LEU A 38 2.22 8.79 15.22
C LEU A 38 2.39 9.40 13.81
N ASP A 39 3.63 9.55 13.35
CA ASP A 39 3.95 10.07 12.02
C ASP A 39 3.34 9.20 10.91
N LEU A 40 3.45 7.87 11.02
CA LEU A 40 2.85 6.96 10.06
C LEU A 40 1.33 7.07 10.04
N LEU A 41 0.68 7.15 11.21
CA LEU A 41 -0.78 7.24 11.30
C LEU A 41 -1.29 8.59 10.81
N GLU A 42 -0.64 9.70 11.13
CA GLU A 42 -0.98 11.01 10.57
C GLU A 42 -0.82 11.04 9.05
N PHE A 43 0.28 10.49 8.54
CA PHE A 43 0.47 10.30 7.10
C PHE A 43 -0.68 9.48 6.51
N SER A 44 -1.04 8.36 7.14
CA SER A 44 -2.12 7.49 6.66
C SER A 44 -3.49 8.18 6.63
N LEU A 45 -3.78 9.05 7.62
CA LEU A 45 -5.00 9.85 7.65
C LEU A 45 -5.02 10.92 6.55
N LYS A 46 -3.87 11.54 6.29
CA LYS A 46 -3.71 12.48 5.15
C LYS A 46 -3.97 11.78 3.81
N GLU A 47 -3.42 10.56 3.63
CA GLU A 47 -3.63 9.80 2.40
C GLU A 47 -5.08 9.29 2.26
N TYR A 48 -5.75 8.98 3.38
CA TYR A 48 -7.19 8.70 3.38
C TYR A 48 -8.00 9.88 2.83
N GLU A 49 -7.72 11.11 3.28
CA GLU A 49 -8.40 12.33 2.80
C GLU A 49 -8.08 12.60 1.32
N LEU A 50 -6.82 12.54 0.93
CA LEU A 50 -6.36 12.75 -0.45
C LEU A 50 -7.06 11.79 -1.44
N THR A 51 -7.17 10.52 -1.05
CA THR A 51 -7.72 9.45 -1.88
C THR A 51 -9.24 9.28 -1.69
N LYS A 52 -9.89 10.13 -0.87
CA LYS A 52 -11.32 10.03 -0.53
C LYS A 52 -11.73 8.65 -0.01
N GLY A 53 -10.86 8.06 0.81
CA GLY A 53 -11.08 6.74 1.40
C GLY A 53 -10.59 5.56 0.55
N GLY A 54 -9.99 5.79 -0.63
CA GLY A 54 -9.42 4.74 -1.48
C GLY A 54 -8.28 3.96 -0.80
N VAL A 55 -7.53 4.61 0.09
CA VAL A 55 -6.66 4.00 1.09
C VAL A 55 -7.27 4.20 2.47
N HIS A 56 -7.44 3.14 3.25
CA HIS A 56 -8.20 3.19 4.50
C HIS A 56 -7.53 2.42 5.64
N VAL A 57 -6.73 3.12 6.46
CA VAL A 57 -5.97 2.52 7.56
C VAL A 57 -6.86 1.91 8.66
N GLY A 58 -8.10 2.39 8.85
CA GLY A 58 -9.06 1.84 9.81
C GLY A 58 -9.86 0.62 9.29
N MET A 59 -9.51 0.07 8.13
CA MET A 59 -10.21 -1.05 7.51
C MET A 59 -9.76 -2.44 8.05
N GLY A 60 -8.94 -2.46 9.08
CA GLY A 60 -8.34 -3.70 9.60
C GLY A 60 -9.36 -4.75 10.07
N SER A 61 -10.56 -4.35 10.55
CA SER A 61 -11.65 -5.27 10.89
C SER A 61 -12.10 -6.12 9.70
N VAL A 62 -12.23 -5.52 8.51
CA VAL A 62 -12.58 -6.22 7.26
C VAL A 62 -11.37 -6.98 6.70
N LEU A 63 -10.18 -6.36 6.69
CA LEU A 63 -8.98 -6.98 6.14
C LEU A 63 -8.53 -8.21 6.93
N SER A 64 -8.77 -8.26 8.24
CA SER A 64 -8.47 -9.44 9.06
C SER A 64 -9.32 -10.65 8.65
N ILE A 65 -10.59 -10.46 8.31
CA ILE A 65 -11.46 -11.54 7.80
C ILE A 65 -10.86 -12.10 6.50
N TRP A 66 -10.53 -11.24 5.53
CA TRP A 66 -9.92 -11.68 4.28
C TRP A 66 -8.56 -12.37 4.48
N HIS A 67 -7.78 -11.90 5.45
CA HIS A 67 -6.52 -12.53 5.83
C HIS A 67 -6.75 -13.95 6.35
N ASP A 68 -7.69 -14.13 7.29
CA ASP A 68 -7.96 -15.43 7.93
C ASP A 68 -8.49 -16.44 6.89
N TYR A 69 -9.38 -16.04 5.99
CA TYR A 69 -9.87 -16.90 4.91
C TYR A 69 -8.75 -17.29 3.94
N ARG A 70 -7.82 -16.37 3.62
CA ARG A 70 -6.66 -16.67 2.80
C ARG A 70 -5.72 -17.65 3.50
N GLU A 71 -5.42 -17.45 4.79
CA GLU A 71 -4.55 -18.37 5.55
C GLU A 71 -5.18 -19.77 5.66
N MET A 72 -6.49 -19.85 5.87
CA MET A 72 -7.21 -21.11 5.83
C MET A 72 -7.14 -21.79 4.45
N ALA A 73 -7.25 -21.02 3.38
CA ALA A 73 -7.21 -21.55 2.01
C ALA A 73 -5.81 -22.02 1.59
N LEU A 74 -4.76 -21.34 2.05
CA LEU A 74 -3.36 -21.67 1.77
C LEU A 74 -2.78 -22.73 2.72
N GLY A 75 -3.45 -22.99 3.85
CA GLY A 75 -3.08 -24.00 4.83
C GLY A 75 -3.46 -25.41 4.43
N GLU A 76 -3.69 -26.27 5.42
CA GLU A 76 -4.11 -27.67 5.19
C GLU A 76 -5.60 -27.82 4.79
N SER A 77 -6.35 -26.74 4.72
CA SER A 77 -7.76 -26.76 4.37
C SER A 77 -7.94 -27.21 2.92
N LYS A 78 -8.81 -28.22 2.75
CA LYS A 78 -9.19 -28.75 1.42
C LYS A 78 -10.37 -27.99 0.80
N PHE A 79 -10.96 -27.05 1.53
CA PHE A 79 -12.19 -26.34 1.15
C PHE A 79 -12.02 -24.83 1.36
N PRO A 80 -11.30 -24.14 0.47
CA PRO A 80 -11.20 -22.69 0.52
C PRO A 80 -12.59 -22.07 0.33
N MET A 81 -12.88 -21.01 1.09
CA MET A 81 -14.16 -20.33 1.07
C MET A 81 -13.95 -18.82 0.89
N VAL A 82 -15.04 -18.13 0.56
CA VAL A 82 -15.10 -16.66 0.51
C VAL A 82 -15.92 -16.19 1.72
N PRO A 83 -15.50 -15.09 2.39
CA PRO A 83 -16.29 -14.48 3.44
C PRO A 83 -17.71 -14.14 2.96
N SER A 84 -18.70 -14.27 3.83
CA SER A 84 -20.06 -13.83 3.51
C SER A 84 -20.16 -12.31 3.54
N MET A 85 -21.05 -11.73 2.73
CA MET A 85 -21.29 -10.28 2.76
C MET A 85 -21.79 -9.81 4.12
N ASP A 86 -22.66 -10.60 4.79
CA ASP A 86 -23.15 -10.26 6.14
C ASP A 86 -22.01 -10.11 7.16
N GLU A 87 -20.98 -10.98 7.08
CA GLU A 87 -19.79 -10.92 7.92
C GLU A 87 -18.95 -9.68 7.61
N LEU A 88 -18.72 -9.39 6.32
CA LEU A 88 -17.96 -8.22 5.89
C LEU A 88 -18.69 -6.91 6.21
N GLU A 89 -20.00 -6.82 5.97
CA GLU A 89 -20.81 -5.64 6.31
C GLU A 89 -20.90 -5.43 7.83
N SER A 90 -20.87 -6.49 8.62
CA SER A 90 -20.79 -6.36 10.07
C SER A 90 -19.46 -5.76 10.51
N ALA A 91 -18.34 -6.24 9.97
CA ALA A 91 -17.02 -5.71 10.26
C ALA A 91 -16.83 -4.27 9.75
N ALA A 92 -17.44 -3.92 8.62
CA ALA A 92 -17.36 -2.58 8.04
C ALA A 92 -18.00 -1.47 8.90
N LYS A 93 -18.88 -1.83 9.86
CA LYS A 93 -19.43 -0.85 10.82
C LYS A 93 -18.36 -0.27 11.75
N HIS A 94 -17.21 -0.92 11.85
CA HIS A 94 -16.08 -0.59 12.72
C HIS A 94 -14.90 0.04 11.95
N MET A 95 -15.19 0.75 10.84
CA MET A 95 -14.18 1.38 10.00
C MET A 95 -14.21 2.91 10.05
N ASN A 96 -15.00 3.53 10.96
CA ASN A 96 -15.14 4.98 10.97
C ASN A 96 -13.82 5.66 11.35
N ILE A 97 -13.18 6.34 10.38
CA ILE A 97 -11.87 6.98 10.53
C ILE A 97 -11.84 8.02 11.66
N GLN A 98 -13.00 8.57 12.05
CA GLN A 98 -13.12 9.54 13.13
C GLN A 98 -12.93 8.92 14.52
N ASP A 99 -12.97 7.60 14.64
CA ASP A 99 -12.74 6.88 15.88
C ASP A 99 -11.24 6.63 16.17
N ILE A 100 -10.35 7.08 15.26
CA ILE A 100 -8.89 7.08 15.45
C ILE A 100 -8.47 8.42 16.06
N HIS A 101 -8.08 8.42 17.32
CA HIS A 101 -7.63 9.61 18.03
C HIS A 101 -6.12 9.57 18.24
N LEU A 102 -5.43 10.58 17.68
CA LEU A 102 -4.00 10.80 17.85
C LEU A 102 -3.78 11.97 18.80
N ASP A 103 -3.03 11.77 19.88
CA ASP A 103 -2.59 12.84 20.77
C ASP A 103 -1.07 12.94 20.75
N ARG A 104 -0.55 13.89 19.97
CA ARG A 104 0.88 14.15 19.85
C ARG A 104 1.49 14.66 21.15
N GLN A 105 0.75 15.42 21.96
CA GLN A 105 1.27 15.96 23.19
C GLN A 105 1.46 14.87 24.26
N ALA A 106 0.50 13.94 24.33
CA ALA A 106 0.56 12.78 25.20
C ALA A 106 1.38 11.61 24.61
N GLY A 107 1.68 11.63 23.32
CA GLY A 107 2.34 10.52 22.62
C GLY A 107 1.47 9.28 22.52
N THR A 108 0.13 9.43 22.34
CA THR A 108 -0.80 8.30 22.43
C THR A 108 -1.71 8.16 21.23
N VAL A 109 -2.16 6.92 21.00
CA VAL A 109 -3.18 6.54 20.03
C VAL A 109 -4.33 5.85 20.76
N PHE A 110 -5.57 6.22 20.46
CA PHE A 110 -6.77 5.60 20.99
C PHE A 110 -7.77 5.30 19.87
N LEU A 111 -8.26 4.07 19.79
CA LEU A 111 -9.36 3.67 18.94
C LEU A 111 -10.63 3.66 19.80
N ALA A 112 -11.59 4.55 19.48
CA ALA A 112 -12.79 4.70 20.29
C ALA A 112 -13.77 3.53 20.12
N ASP A 113 -13.82 2.94 18.93
CA ASP A 113 -14.62 1.73 18.65
C ASP A 113 -13.85 0.48 19.10
N PRO A 114 -14.41 -0.38 20.00
CA PRO A 114 -13.72 -1.56 20.52
C PRO A 114 -13.47 -2.68 19.48
N GLU A 115 -14.19 -2.67 18.35
CA GLU A 115 -14.03 -3.64 17.28
C GLU A 115 -13.21 -3.09 16.10
N MET A 116 -12.84 -1.80 16.13
CA MET A 116 -11.94 -1.21 15.15
C MET A 116 -10.56 -1.84 15.19
N ARG A 117 -9.96 -2.01 14.02
CA ARG A 117 -8.57 -2.43 13.85
C ARG A 117 -7.87 -1.57 12.81
N LEU A 118 -6.63 -1.19 13.11
CA LEU A 118 -5.74 -0.55 12.14
C LEU A 118 -5.05 -1.62 11.29
N ASP A 119 -4.95 -1.33 9.99
CA ASP A 119 -4.06 -2.03 9.05
C ASP A 119 -3.29 -1.00 8.22
N VAL A 120 -1.97 -1.00 8.36
CA VAL A 120 -1.07 -0.05 7.69
C VAL A 120 -0.39 -0.66 6.45
N GLY A 121 -0.82 -1.84 6.00
CA GLY A 121 -0.20 -2.60 4.92
C GLY A 121 -0.13 -1.87 3.58
N ALA A 122 -1.07 -0.97 3.31
CA ALA A 122 -1.14 -0.18 2.09
C ALA A 122 -0.19 1.03 2.05
N VAL A 123 0.43 1.39 3.19
CA VAL A 123 1.25 2.61 3.30
C VAL A 123 2.62 2.37 3.93
N ALA A 124 2.73 1.40 4.84
CA ALA A 124 3.90 1.26 5.70
C ALA A 124 5.21 0.95 4.94
N LYS A 125 5.13 0.22 3.82
CA LYS A 125 6.33 -0.13 3.03
C LYS A 125 6.91 1.09 2.33
N GLY A 126 6.06 1.84 1.62
CA GLY A 126 6.47 3.05 0.90
C GLY A 126 6.93 4.14 1.86
N TYR A 127 6.18 4.36 2.94
CA TYR A 127 6.56 5.30 4.00
C TYR A 127 7.93 4.96 4.59
N THR A 128 8.18 3.68 4.89
CA THR A 128 9.48 3.23 5.39
C THR A 128 10.60 3.43 4.36
N ALA A 129 10.34 3.14 3.08
CA ALA A 129 11.31 3.32 2.02
C ALA A 129 11.68 4.79 1.84
N GLN A 130 10.70 5.70 1.94
CA GLN A 130 10.91 7.14 1.91
C GLN A 130 11.76 7.61 3.10
N ARG A 131 11.39 7.24 4.32
CA ARG A 131 12.15 7.60 5.55
C ARG A 131 13.61 7.11 5.49
N LEU A 132 13.84 5.91 4.95
CA LEU A 132 15.20 5.40 4.75
C LEU A 132 15.96 6.22 3.71
N ALA A 133 15.32 6.58 2.59
CA ALA A 133 15.93 7.40 1.56
C ALA A 133 16.31 8.79 2.10
N ASP A 134 15.44 9.41 2.90
CA ASP A 134 15.69 10.71 3.51
C ASP A 134 16.87 10.63 4.51
N THR A 135 16.90 9.60 5.37
CA THR A 135 18.04 9.35 6.27
C THR A 135 19.36 9.20 5.50
N LEU A 136 19.35 8.51 4.36
CA LEU A 136 20.54 8.37 3.52
C LEU A 136 20.95 9.70 2.86
N ARG A 137 19.99 10.51 2.40
CA ARG A 137 20.27 11.87 1.86
C ARG A 137 20.89 12.76 2.94
N GLU A 138 20.35 12.75 4.16
CA GLU A 138 20.90 13.48 5.31
C GLU A 138 22.32 13.00 5.68
N ALA A 139 22.60 11.72 5.51
CA ALA A 139 23.95 11.14 5.69
C ALA A 139 24.91 11.44 4.53
N GLY A 140 24.48 12.22 3.51
CA GLY A 140 25.31 12.63 2.38
C GLY A 140 25.36 11.65 1.21
N VAL A 141 24.46 10.65 1.18
CA VAL A 141 24.35 9.75 0.02
C VAL A 141 23.67 10.49 -1.13
N THR A 142 24.36 10.59 -2.26
CA THR A 142 23.90 11.30 -3.46
C THR A 142 23.46 10.39 -4.59
N ASN A 143 23.78 9.10 -4.53
CA ASN A 143 23.46 8.11 -5.57
C ASN A 143 23.13 6.78 -4.93
N ALA A 144 21.88 6.37 -4.96
CA ALA A 144 21.44 5.06 -4.48
C ALA A 144 20.15 4.61 -5.16
N LEU A 145 19.94 3.30 -5.19
CA LEU A 145 18.66 2.67 -5.49
C LEU A 145 18.30 1.73 -4.33
N LEU A 146 17.15 1.96 -3.74
CA LEU A 146 16.57 1.14 -2.67
C LEU A 146 15.43 0.30 -3.26
N SER A 147 15.31 -0.95 -2.84
CA SER A 147 14.17 -1.80 -3.19
C SER A 147 13.69 -2.54 -1.94
N LEU A 148 12.52 -2.18 -1.43
CA LEU A 148 11.90 -2.74 -0.24
C LEU A 148 10.58 -3.42 -0.61
N GLY A 149 10.65 -4.75 -0.83
CA GLY A 149 9.45 -5.53 -1.14
C GLY A 149 8.70 -5.06 -2.40
N GLY A 150 9.43 -4.57 -3.41
CA GLY A 150 8.87 -4.06 -4.67
C GLY A 150 8.68 -2.54 -4.73
N ASN A 151 8.78 -1.84 -3.60
CA ASN A 151 8.83 -0.37 -3.61
C ASN A 151 10.27 0.06 -3.92
N VAL A 152 10.48 0.71 -5.06
CA VAL A 152 11.78 1.20 -5.52
C VAL A 152 11.87 2.70 -5.28
N VAL A 153 12.98 3.14 -4.67
CA VAL A 153 13.31 4.57 -4.45
C VAL A 153 14.67 4.85 -5.05
N THR A 154 14.79 5.90 -5.85
CA THR A 154 16.08 6.35 -6.37
C THR A 154 16.51 7.64 -5.70
N ILE A 155 17.80 7.71 -5.37
CA ILE A 155 18.48 8.92 -4.87
C ILE A 155 19.46 9.33 -5.97
N GLY A 156 19.28 10.52 -6.51
CA GLY A 156 20.10 11.04 -7.60
C GLY A 156 20.14 10.13 -8.83
N ALA A 157 21.11 10.38 -9.69
CA ALA A 157 21.40 9.55 -10.85
C ALA A 157 22.40 8.44 -10.50
N ARG A 158 22.62 7.50 -11.41
CA ARG A 158 23.68 6.49 -11.31
C ARG A 158 25.07 7.15 -11.29
N GLY A 159 26.08 6.43 -10.84
CA GLY A 159 27.46 6.92 -10.79
C GLY A 159 28.06 7.34 -12.15
N ASP A 160 27.46 6.91 -13.26
CA ASP A 160 27.79 7.32 -14.63
C ASP A 160 26.99 8.54 -15.14
N GLY A 161 26.19 9.16 -14.26
CA GLY A 161 25.35 10.33 -14.55
C GLY A 161 24.05 10.01 -15.28
N LYS A 162 23.75 8.73 -15.55
CA LYS A 162 22.51 8.30 -16.22
C LYS A 162 21.41 8.04 -15.20
N PRO A 163 20.14 8.09 -15.59
CA PRO A 163 19.03 7.67 -14.73
C PRO A 163 19.14 6.20 -14.35
N TRP A 164 18.47 5.83 -13.28
CA TRP A 164 18.29 4.44 -12.87
C TRP A 164 17.24 3.78 -13.77
N ARG A 165 17.58 2.64 -14.37
CA ARG A 165 16.64 1.86 -15.18
C ARG A 165 15.92 0.86 -14.29
N VAL A 166 14.60 0.99 -14.19
CA VAL A 166 13.74 0.16 -13.32
C VAL A 166 12.70 -0.54 -14.16
N GLY A 167 12.65 -1.88 -14.08
CA GLY A 167 11.65 -2.69 -14.79
C GLY A 167 10.34 -2.77 -14.00
N ILE A 168 9.23 -2.53 -14.68
CA ILE A 168 7.88 -2.81 -14.18
C ILE A 168 7.58 -4.28 -14.46
N GLN A 169 7.34 -5.05 -13.40
CA GLN A 169 7.12 -6.50 -13.51
C GLN A 169 5.90 -6.81 -14.38
N ASN A 170 6.05 -7.80 -15.26
CA ASN A 170 4.94 -8.32 -16.03
C ASN A 170 3.98 -9.09 -15.10
N PRO A 171 2.67 -8.75 -15.05
CA PRO A 171 1.69 -9.50 -14.28
C PRO A 171 1.55 -10.96 -14.71
N ASP A 172 1.78 -11.25 -15.99
CA ASP A 172 1.92 -12.63 -16.48
C ASP A 172 3.31 -13.17 -16.13
N LEU A 173 3.39 -13.91 -15.04
CA LEU A 173 4.65 -14.51 -14.56
C LEU A 173 5.20 -15.62 -15.49
N GLY A 174 4.41 -16.09 -16.46
CA GLY A 174 4.81 -17.05 -17.47
C GLY A 174 5.30 -16.41 -18.78
N ALA A 175 5.21 -15.10 -18.91
CA ALA A 175 5.63 -14.39 -20.11
C ALA A 175 7.14 -14.50 -20.33
N GLU A 176 7.57 -14.56 -21.59
CA GLU A 176 8.99 -14.58 -21.99
C GLU A 176 9.73 -13.33 -21.49
N ASN A 177 9.08 -12.16 -21.56
CA ASN A 177 9.64 -10.92 -21.00
C ASN A 177 9.13 -10.72 -19.57
N PRO A 178 10.02 -10.74 -18.55
CA PRO A 178 9.64 -10.54 -17.15
C PRO A 178 9.24 -9.10 -16.83
N TYR A 179 9.47 -8.15 -17.74
CA TYR A 179 9.11 -6.75 -17.58
C TYR A 179 8.15 -6.33 -18.69
N ILE A 180 7.05 -5.68 -18.31
CA ILE A 180 6.10 -5.12 -19.27
C ILE A 180 6.60 -3.78 -19.83
N GLN A 181 7.37 -3.06 -19.02
CA GLN A 181 7.99 -1.77 -19.36
C GLN A 181 9.24 -1.52 -18.53
N VAL A 182 10.13 -0.65 -19.01
CA VAL A 182 11.30 -0.16 -18.28
C VAL A 182 11.23 1.37 -18.24
N VAL A 183 11.36 1.93 -17.04
CA VAL A 183 11.38 3.38 -16.82
C VAL A 183 12.73 3.86 -16.31
N ASP A 184 13.03 5.11 -16.62
CA ASP A 184 14.26 5.81 -16.25
C ASP A 184 13.96 6.81 -15.14
N LEU A 185 14.53 6.59 -13.97
CA LEU A 185 14.22 7.34 -12.75
C LEU A 185 15.45 8.08 -12.21
N THR A 186 15.24 9.32 -11.74
CA THR A 186 16.21 10.13 -10.99
C THR A 186 15.44 10.90 -9.92
N ASP A 187 15.74 10.68 -8.64
CA ASP A 187 15.00 11.23 -7.50
C ASP A 187 13.50 10.96 -7.57
N MET A 188 13.15 9.76 -7.98
CA MET A 188 11.79 9.28 -8.15
C MET A 188 11.62 7.89 -7.54
N CYS A 189 10.39 7.54 -7.24
CA CYS A 189 9.99 6.25 -6.71
C CYS A 189 9.12 5.52 -7.73
N LEU A 190 9.13 4.19 -7.66
CA LEU A 190 8.23 3.30 -8.39
C LEU A 190 7.62 2.32 -7.41
N VAL A 191 6.30 2.30 -7.36
CA VAL A 191 5.54 1.37 -6.51
C VAL A 191 4.43 0.72 -7.32
N THR A 192 4.28 -0.60 -7.18
CA THR A 192 3.26 -1.37 -7.89
C THR A 192 2.39 -2.15 -6.92
N SER A 193 1.08 -1.94 -7.03
CA SER A 193 0.05 -2.81 -6.46
C SER A 193 -0.46 -3.79 -7.51
N GLY A 194 -0.57 -5.09 -7.18
CA GLY A 194 -0.97 -6.09 -8.16
C GLY A 194 -1.60 -7.34 -7.55
N THR A 195 -2.39 -8.05 -8.37
CA THR A 195 -3.22 -9.20 -7.96
C THR A 195 -2.46 -10.52 -7.91
N TYR A 196 -1.26 -10.59 -8.52
CA TYR A 196 -0.55 -11.83 -8.86
C TYR A 196 0.39 -12.33 -7.74
N GLN A 197 0.61 -11.55 -6.67
CA GLN A 197 1.54 -11.93 -5.60
C GLN A 197 0.85 -12.57 -4.40
N ARG A 198 -0.31 -12.06 -3.98
CA ARG A 198 -1.02 -12.51 -2.76
C ARG A 198 -2.49 -12.72 -3.07
N PHE A 199 -2.85 -13.96 -3.36
CA PHE A 199 -4.23 -14.37 -3.65
C PHE A 199 -4.47 -15.81 -3.21
N TYR A 200 -5.72 -16.21 -3.21
CA TYR A 200 -6.15 -17.61 -3.15
C TYR A 200 -7.29 -17.82 -4.15
N GLU A 201 -7.63 -19.06 -4.41
CA GLU A 201 -8.64 -19.41 -5.41
C GLU A 201 -9.78 -20.22 -4.78
N VAL A 202 -11.02 -19.88 -5.16
CA VAL A 202 -12.24 -20.60 -4.81
C VAL A 202 -13.01 -20.82 -6.10
N ASP A 203 -13.35 -22.07 -6.43
CA ASP A 203 -14.10 -22.45 -7.64
C ASP A 203 -13.52 -21.84 -8.94
N GLY A 204 -12.19 -21.76 -9.04
CA GLY A 204 -11.49 -21.20 -10.21
C GLY A 204 -11.50 -19.67 -10.29
N LYS A 205 -12.07 -18.97 -9.31
CA LYS A 205 -12.04 -17.52 -9.20
C LYS A 205 -10.95 -17.09 -8.22
N ARG A 206 -10.14 -16.10 -8.62
CA ARG A 206 -9.06 -15.53 -7.81
C ARG A 206 -9.56 -14.43 -6.90
N TYR A 207 -9.13 -14.48 -5.62
CA TYR A 207 -9.38 -13.48 -4.59
C TYR A 207 -8.04 -12.97 -4.06
N HIS A 208 -7.67 -11.75 -4.44
CA HIS A 208 -6.42 -11.12 -4.03
C HIS A 208 -6.61 -10.23 -2.80
N HIS A 209 -5.50 -9.73 -2.25
CA HIS A 209 -5.45 -9.01 -0.97
C HIS A 209 -5.82 -7.52 -1.04
N ILE A 210 -6.02 -6.95 -2.22
CA ILE A 210 -6.40 -5.54 -2.38
C ILE A 210 -7.92 -5.47 -2.36
N ILE A 211 -8.47 -5.07 -1.22
CA ILE A 211 -9.91 -5.03 -0.98
C ILE A 211 -10.42 -3.61 -1.19
N ASN A 212 -11.47 -3.48 -1.99
CA ASN A 212 -12.14 -2.20 -2.21
C ASN A 212 -12.94 -1.81 -0.94
N PRO A 213 -12.74 -0.61 -0.38
CA PRO A 213 -13.38 -0.19 0.86
C PRO A 213 -14.90 -0.05 0.80
N GLU A 214 -15.47 0.22 -0.38
CA GLU A 214 -16.92 0.36 -0.56
C GLU A 214 -17.60 -0.99 -0.82
N LEU A 215 -16.96 -1.83 -1.64
CA LEU A 215 -17.50 -3.13 -2.03
C LEU A 215 -17.17 -4.24 -1.02
N LEU A 216 -16.18 -4.02 -0.15
CA LEU A 216 -15.64 -4.97 0.83
C LEU A 216 -15.08 -6.26 0.20
N MET A 217 -14.83 -6.23 -1.12
CA MET A 217 -14.41 -7.34 -1.97
C MET A 217 -13.17 -6.96 -2.79
N PRO A 218 -12.37 -7.94 -3.28
CA PRO A 218 -11.30 -7.67 -4.23
C PRO A 218 -11.82 -6.97 -5.49
N TRP A 219 -11.16 -5.86 -5.87
CA TRP A 219 -11.43 -5.13 -7.10
C TRP A 219 -10.67 -5.75 -8.27
N ASN A 220 -11.37 -6.16 -9.34
CA ASN A 220 -10.77 -6.97 -10.42
C ASN A 220 -10.72 -6.24 -11.78
N GLU A 221 -10.78 -4.92 -11.81
CA GLU A 221 -10.69 -4.13 -13.04
C GLU A 221 -9.25 -4.05 -13.58
N TYR A 222 -8.24 -4.30 -12.74
CA TYR A 222 -6.82 -4.23 -13.12
C TYR A 222 -6.05 -5.47 -12.66
N GLN A 223 -5.00 -5.85 -13.40
CA GLN A 223 -3.99 -6.80 -12.94
C GLN A 223 -2.95 -6.13 -12.03
N SER A 224 -2.54 -4.92 -12.40
CA SER A 224 -1.64 -4.10 -11.59
C SER A 224 -1.79 -2.62 -11.89
N VAL A 225 -1.39 -1.81 -10.91
CA VAL A 225 -1.23 -0.36 -11.06
C VAL A 225 0.14 0.02 -10.53
N THR A 226 0.92 0.72 -11.37
CA THR A 226 2.24 1.25 -11.00
C THR A 226 2.17 2.75 -10.89
N ILE A 227 2.71 3.31 -9.81
CA ILE A 227 2.84 4.74 -9.57
C ILE A 227 4.31 5.14 -9.66
N LEU A 228 4.58 6.23 -10.36
CA LEU A 228 5.82 7.00 -10.30
C LEU A 228 5.54 8.29 -9.51
N SER A 229 6.32 8.58 -8.49
CA SER A 229 6.16 9.78 -7.64
C SER A 229 7.50 10.16 -7.02
N PRO A 230 7.72 11.42 -6.64
CA PRO A 230 8.89 11.81 -5.83
C PRO A 230 8.89 11.23 -4.42
N ASP A 231 7.71 10.85 -3.88
CA ASP A 231 7.55 10.29 -2.53
C ASP A 231 7.04 8.84 -2.58
N SER A 232 7.80 7.93 -1.96
CA SER A 232 7.47 6.50 -1.95
C SER A 232 6.28 6.15 -1.05
N GLY A 233 6.04 6.93 -0.01
CA GLY A 233 4.87 6.75 0.86
C GLY A 233 3.58 7.10 0.12
N GLU A 234 3.56 8.26 -0.54
CA GLU A 234 2.43 8.66 -1.40
C GLU A 234 2.24 7.67 -2.55
N ALA A 235 3.33 7.20 -3.19
CA ALA A 235 3.24 6.21 -4.26
C ALA A 235 2.62 4.87 -3.80
N ASP A 236 2.97 4.38 -2.60
CA ASP A 236 2.39 3.14 -2.03
C ASP A 236 0.89 3.31 -1.74
N ALA A 237 0.51 4.42 -1.10
CA ALA A 237 -0.89 4.78 -0.85
C ALA A 237 -1.69 4.92 -2.15
N LEU A 238 -1.19 5.72 -3.10
CA LEU A 238 -1.84 5.96 -4.39
C LEU A 238 -1.98 4.67 -5.20
N SER A 239 -0.96 3.79 -5.21
CA SER A 239 -1.03 2.53 -5.96
C SER A 239 -2.18 1.64 -5.51
N THR A 240 -2.48 1.63 -4.20
CA THR A 240 -3.62 0.91 -3.62
C THR A 240 -4.94 1.65 -3.87
N ALA A 241 -4.96 2.97 -3.71
CA ALA A 241 -6.15 3.78 -3.88
C ALA A 241 -6.69 3.73 -5.32
N VAL A 242 -5.84 4.07 -6.31
CA VAL A 242 -6.29 4.09 -7.72
C VAL A 242 -6.50 2.70 -8.30
N PHE A 243 -5.91 1.65 -7.67
CA PHE A 243 -6.26 0.28 -7.97
C PHE A 243 -7.73 -0.02 -7.61
N ASN A 244 -8.27 0.58 -6.56
CA ASN A 244 -9.64 0.42 -6.09
C ASN A 244 -10.63 1.44 -6.70
N MET A 245 -10.21 2.30 -7.62
CA MET A 245 -11.04 3.31 -8.28
C MET A 245 -11.41 2.89 -9.70
N LYS A 246 -12.50 3.47 -10.22
CA LYS A 246 -12.73 3.47 -11.67
C LYS A 246 -11.61 4.22 -12.36
N LEU A 247 -11.29 3.81 -13.60
CA LEU A 247 -10.17 4.39 -14.36
C LEU A 247 -10.26 5.92 -14.47
N GLU A 248 -11.44 6.45 -14.75
CA GLU A 248 -11.66 7.89 -14.91
C GLU A 248 -11.33 8.67 -13.63
N ASP A 249 -11.75 8.14 -12.47
CA ASP A 249 -11.50 8.75 -11.17
C ASP A 249 -10.02 8.65 -10.79
N GLY A 250 -9.41 7.49 -11.03
CA GLY A 250 -7.98 7.27 -10.80
C GLY A 250 -7.10 8.17 -11.68
N LEU A 251 -7.40 8.27 -12.98
CA LEU A 251 -6.72 9.20 -13.88
C LEU A 251 -6.87 10.65 -13.43
N SER A 252 -8.09 11.06 -13.08
CA SER A 252 -8.35 12.43 -12.60
C SER A 252 -7.57 12.75 -11.33
N LEU A 253 -7.44 11.79 -10.40
CA LEU A 253 -6.63 11.97 -9.20
C LEU A 253 -5.15 12.12 -9.56
N ILE A 254 -4.59 11.21 -10.35
CA ILE A 254 -3.16 11.24 -10.71
C ILE A 254 -2.81 12.52 -11.48
N GLU A 255 -3.62 12.92 -12.47
CA GLU A 255 -3.39 14.15 -13.25
C GLU A 255 -3.51 15.45 -12.40
N SER A 256 -4.10 15.37 -11.22
CA SER A 256 -4.18 16.50 -10.28
C SER A 256 -2.92 16.67 -9.41
N LEU A 257 -2.03 15.67 -9.39
CA LEU A 257 -0.82 15.63 -8.56
C LEU A 257 0.41 16.04 -9.36
N ASP A 258 1.30 16.81 -8.73
CA ASP A 258 2.54 17.23 -9.39
C ASP A 258 3.54 16.07 -9.47
N LYS A 259 4.16 15.88 -10.65
CA LYS A 259 5.19 14.86 -10.92
C LYS A 259 4.80 13.43 -10.53
N THR A 260 3.50 13.14 -10.51
CA THR A 260 2.98 11.81 -10.20
C THR A 260 2.34 11.23 -11.45
N GLU A 261 2.77 10.02 -11.81
CA GLU A 261 2.30 9.35 -13.02
C GLU A 261 1.88 7.91 -12.69
N ALA A 262 1.02 7.35 -13.53
CA ALA A 262 0.52 6.00 -13.33
C ALA A 262 0.43 5.18 -14.60
N LEU A 263 0.59 3.86 -14.44
CA LEU A 263 0.37 2.85 -15.47
C LEU A 263 -0.58 1.79 -14.91
N TRP A 264 -1.73 1.60 -15.58
CA TRP A 264 -2.69 0.53 -15.30
C TRP A 264 -2.51 -0.60 -16.31
N ILE A 265 -2.47 -1.84 -15.82
CA ILE A 265 -2.51 -3.05 -16.64
C ILE A 265 -3.87 -3.71 -16.46
N LEU A 266 -4.62 -3.82 -17.55
CA LEU A 266 -5.97 -4.41 -17.57
C LEU A 266 -5.91 -5.96 -17.57
N PRO A 267 -7.03 -6.65 -17.31
CA PRO A 267 -7.07 -8.11 -17.31
C PRO A 267 -6.71 -8.76 -18.66
N ASP A 268 -6.88 -8.06 -19.78
CA ASP A 268 -6.49 -8.50 -21.12
C ASP A 268 -5.02 -8.18 -21.47
N GLY A 269 -4.27 -7.56 -20.55
CA GLY A 269 -2.89 -7.14 -20.72
C GLY A 269 -2.73 -5.78 -21.41
N SER A 270 -3.82 -5.11 -21.78
CA SER A 270 -3.74 -3.74 -22.33
C SER A 270 -3.26 -2.75 -21.26
N GLN A 271 -2.60 -1.68 -21.71
CA GLN A 271 -1.94 -0.69 -20.86
C GLN A 271 -2.61 0.66 -21.04
N ILE A 272 -2.86 1.33 -19.90
CA ILE A 272 -3.35 2.70 -19.88
C ILE A 272 -2.38 3.53 -19.04
N GLU A 273 -1.92 4.64 -19.59
CA GLU A 273 -0.92 5.52 -18.99
C GLU A 273 -1.54 6.89 -18.68
N SER A 274 -1.09 7.53 -17.60
CA SER A 274 -1.32 8.97 -17.40
C SER A 274 -0.54 9.80 -18.42
N SER A 275 -0.89 11.06 -18.56
CA SER A 275 -0.43 11.91 -19.68
C SER A 275 1.10 12.11 -19.73
N GLY A 276 1.76 12.12 -18.58
CA GLY A 276 3.22 12.33 -18.49
C GLY A 276 4.03 11.05 -18.34
N PHE A 277 3.40 9.87 -18.23
CA PHE A 277 4.10 8.62 -17.94
C PHE A 277 5.18 8.28 -18.99
N ARG A 278 4.91 8.51 -20.26
CA ARG A 278 5.85 8.25 -21.39
C ARG A 278 7.17 9.01 -21.28
N ALA A 279 7.19 10.15 -20.62
CA ALA A 279 8.44 10.91 -20.44
C ALA A 279 9.51 10.11 -19.65
N TYR A 280 9.09 9.10 -18.90
CA TYR A 280 9.98 8.21 -18.15
C TYR A 280 10.40 6.95 -18.92
N THR A 281 9.88 6.70 -20.12
CA THR A 281 10.20 5.52 -20.94
C THR A 281 11.21 5.83 -22.05
N GLU A 282 11.80 4.79 -22.65
CA GLU A 282 12.71 4.96 -23.81
C GLU A 282 12.01 5.55 -25.04
N GLU A 283 10.69 5.31 -25.20
CA GLU A 283 9.91 5.80 -26.33
C GLU A 283 9.57 7.29 -26.26
N GLY A 284 9.63 7.88 -25.06
CA GLY A 284 9.31 9.29 -24.82
C GLY A 284 10.50 10.25 -24.96
N ARG A 285 11.67 9.77 -25.38
CA ARG A 285 12.91 10.56 -25.53
C ARG A 285 13.28 10.85 -26.96
#